data_f28ef9591d97948247becbaba6232342
#
_entry.id   f28ef9591d97948247becbaba6232342
#
_cell.length_a   1.000
_cell.length_b   1.000
_cell.length_c   1.000
_cell.angle_alpha   90.00
_cell.angle_beta   90.00
_cell.angle_gamma   90.00
#
_symmetry.space_group_name_H-M   'P 1'
#
loop_
_entity.id
_entity.type
_entity.pdbx_description
1 polymer ?
#
loop_
_entity_poly.entity_id
_entity_poly.type
_entity_poly.pdbx_seq_one_letter_code
_entity_poly.pdbx_strand_id
1 'polypeptide(L)'
;MNSNEFLLDSGFWGFLYKILTPVEWLQTWIMKIVHDFFVMLGVSPIGVSWVLAIIILVLVVQACIFPLFYKQMKSMRKMQALAPKMQRIQNKYKGKTDQASREAMSRETMKLYQDNDVNPAGSCLPMLIQGPVFMSMFYTLSAIPYIANGKRDALGAFDVATAKQFTQTDVFGIVSVTDNFTSAAASGKAVIGIFVFLMCFCLWFMQYFSMKRNMAAASMNKQTETMQKAM
;
A
#
# COMPACT_ATOMS: atom_id res chain seq x y z
N MET A 1 18.28 25.94 -12.84
CA MET A 1 17.87 24.76 -12.03
C MET A 1 19.02 23.79 -12.10
N ASN A 2 19.70 23.53 -10.98
CA ASN A 2 20.80 22.59 -10.94
C ASN A 2 20.27 21.19 -11.19
N SER A 3 20.64 20.60 -12.32
CA SER A 3 20.25 19.24 -12.74
C SER A 3 20.79 18.13 -11.84
N ASN A 4 21.35 18.48 -10.69
CA ASN A 4 21.99 17.57 -9.75
C ASN A 4 21.19 17.36 -8.44
N GLU A 5 20.12 18.09 -8.21
CA GLU A 5 19.28 17.91 -7.03
C GLU A 5 18.22 16.84 -7.29
N PHE A 6 18.12 15.89 -6.37
CA PHE A 6 17.01 14.94 -6.36
C PHE A 6 15.71 15.72 -6.13
N LEU A 7 14.81 15.71 -7.12
CA LEU A 7 13.59 16.55 -7.13
C LEU A 7 12.72 16.40 -5.87
N LEU A 8 12.86 15.28 -5.16
CA LEU A 8 12.10 15.00 -3.95
C LEU A 8 12.73 15.60 -2.67
N ASP A 9 13.92 16.20 -2.74
CA ASP A 9 14.57 16.83 -1.58
C ASP A 9 14.12 18.28 -1.34
N SER A 10 13.32 18.86 -2.24
CA SER A 10 12.90 20.25 -2.18
C SER A 10 11.41 20.41 -1.83
N GLY A 11 11.06 21.52 -1.19
CA GLY A 11 9.70 21.91 -0.89
C GLY A 11 8.95 20.96 0.06
N PHE A 12 7.67 20.76 -0.20
CA PHE A 12 6.77 19.91 0.59
C PHE A 12 7.26 18.46 0.67
N TRP A 13 7.81 17.94 -0.44
CA TRP A 13 8.34 16.58 -0.52
C TRP A 13 9.59 16.41 0.35
N GLY A 14 10.48 17.39 0.39
CA GLY A 14 11.65 17.37 1.26
C GLY A 14 11.29 17.39 2.76
N PHE A 15 10.22 18.07 3.15
CA PHE A 15 9.69 18.01 4.51
C PHE A 15 9.19 16.61 4.87
N LEU A 16 8.38 15.98 4.00
CA LEU A 16 7.91 14.61 4.19
C LEU A 16 9.08 13.62 4.26
N TYR A 17 10.08 13.79 3.40
CA TYR A 17 11.28 12.97 3.40
C TYR A 17 11.99 13.01 4.76
N LYS A 18 12.21 14.19 5.34
CA LYS A 18 12.84 14.32 6.66
C LYS A 18 12.08 13.58 7.77
N ILE A 19 10.75 13.56 7.70
CA ILE A 19 9.93 12.80 8.66
C ILE A 19 10.08 11.30 8.45
N LEU A 20 10.25 10.85 7.20
CA LEU A 20 10.35 9.43 6.84
C LEU A 20 11.77 8.86 6.95
N THR A 21 12.78 9.70 7.08
CA THR A 21 14.22 9.29 7.19
C THR A 21 14.46 8.14 8.17
N PRO A 22 13.90 8.11 9.41
CA PRO A 22 14.15 7.00 10.32
C PRO A 22 13.56 5.67 9.80
N VAL A 23 12.45 5.72 9.06
CA VAL A 23 11.85 4.53 8.44
C VAL A 23 12.70 4.04 7.28
N GLU A 24 13.21 4.95 6.45
CA GLU A 24 14.11 4.66 5.33
C GLU A 24 15.42 4.07 5.82
N TRP A 25 15.99 4.65 6.89
CA TRP A 25 17.19 4.12 7.53
C TRP A 25 16.98 2.67 7.98
N LEU A 26 15.85 2.36 8.63
CA LEU A 26 15.51 1.01 9.04
C LEU A 26 15.34 0.06 7.84
N GLN A 27 14.65 0.52 6.79
CA GLN A 27 14.45 -0.28 5.58
C GLN A 27 15.76 -0.63 4.88
N THR A 28 16.68 0.33 4.76
CA THR A 28 18.00 0.10 4.14
C THR A 28 18.85 -0.88 4.93
N TRP A 29 18.81 -0.84 6.26
CA TRP A 29 19.51 -1.80 7.11
C TRP A 29 18.93 -3.20 6.99
N ILE A 30 17.60 -3.34 6.99
CA ILE A 30 16.95 -4.64 6.77
C ILE A 30 17.37 -5.21 5.42
N MET A 31 17.31 -4.40 4.35
CA MET A 31 17.72 -4.84 3.01
C MET A 31 19.17 -5.32 2.99
N LYS A 32 20.08 -4.56 3.60
CA LYS A 32 21.49 -4.92 3.62
C LYS A 32 21.76 -6.19 4.44
N ILE A 33 21.18 -6.32 5.61
CA ILE A 33 21.34 -7.53 6.46
C ILE A 33 20.84 -8.77 5.71
N VAL A 34 19.70 -8.68 5.06
CA VAL A 34 19.15 -9.81 4.28
C VAL A 34 20.02 -10.11 3.07
N HIS A 35 20.49 -9.09 2.36
CA HIS A 35 21.42 -9.25 1.25
C HIS A 35 22.71 -9.97 1.69
N ASP A 36 23.37 -9.45 2.73
CA ASP A 36 24.62 -10.00 3.25
C ASP A 36 24.44 -11.45 3.73
N PHE A 37 23.29 -11.77 4.33
CA PHE A 37 22.93 -13.13 4.72
C PHE A 37 22.86 -14.08 3.53
N PHE A 38 22.21 -13.68 2.42
CA PHE A 38 22.16 -14.52 1.22
C PHE A 38 23.50 -14.65 0.52
N VAL A 39 24.31 -13.60 0.52
CA VAL A 39 25.67 -13.65 -0.02
C VAL A 39 26.53 -14.62 0.81
N MET A 40 26.38 -14.65 2.13
CA MET A 40 27.06 -15.62 2.99
C MET A 40 26.63 -17.06 2.71
N LEU A 41 25.38 -17.28 2.25
CA LEU A 41 24.87 -18.59 1.82
C LEU A 41 25.32 -18.98 0.39
N GLY A 42 26.15 -18.16 -0.27
CA GLY A 42 26.69 -18.43 -1.60
C GLY A 42 25.82 -17.91 -2.75
N VAL A 43 24.80 -17.08 -2.47
CA VAL A 43 24.04 -16.41 -3.52
C VAL A 43 24.88 -15.28 -4.11
N SER A 44 24.77 -15.04 -5.41
CA SER A 44 25.48 -13.96 -6.10
C SER A 44 25.24 -12.61 -5.41
N PRO A 45 26.29 -11.83 -5.12
CA PRO A 45 26.16 -10.51 -4.51
C PRO A 45 25.50 -9.47 -5.43
N ILE A 46 25.42 -9.76 -6.72
CA ILE A 46 24.73 -8.93 -7.71
C ILE A 46 23.55 -9.75 -8.26
N GLY A 47 22.37 -9.15 -8.35
CA GLY A 47 21.18 -9.79 -8.88
C GLY A 47 20.26 -10.39 -7.81
N VAL A 48 20.20 -11.71 -7.74
CA VAL A 48 19.18 -12.45 -6.96
C VAL A 48 19.15 -12.08 -5.48
N SER A 49 20.31 -11.84 -4.85
CA SER A 49 20.36 -11.47 -3.42
C SER A 49 19.63 -10.17 -3.09
N TRP A 50 19.73 -9.16 -3.96
CA TRP A 50 18.99 -7.89 -3.79
C TRP A 50 17.50 -8.04 -4.06
N VAL A 51 17.11 -8.84 -5.06
CA VAL A 51 15.70 -9.14 -5.31
C VAL A 51 15.07 -9.84 -4.11
N LEU A 52 15.76 -10.82 -3.53
CA LEU A 52 15.33 -11.49 -2.31
C LEU A 52 15.28 -10.54 -1.12
N ALA A 53 16.23 -9.62 -1.00
CA ALA A 53 16.23 -8.60 0.06
C ALA A 53 14.99 -7.70 -0.02
N ILE A 54 14.60 -7.26 -1.23
CA ILE A 54 13.37 -6.48 -1.43
C ILE A 54 12.13 -7.31 -1.05
N ILE A 55 12.04 -8.55 -1.51
CA ILE A 55 10.89 -9.42 -1.21
C ILE A 55 10.74 -9.62 0.31
N ILE A 56 11.85 -9.94 1.01
CA ILE A 56 11.83 -10.14 2.45
C ILE A 56 11.53 -8.85 3.19
N LEU A 57 12.08 -7.70 2.76
CA LEU A 57 11.70 -6.40 3.32
C LEU A 57 10.20 -6.19 3.27
N VAL A 58 9.57 -6.42 2.11
CA VAL A 58 8.12 -6.28 1.94
C VAL A 58 7.38 -7.24 2.88
N LEU A 59 7.81 -8.51 2.97
CA LEU A 59 7.19 -9.49 3.86
C LEU A 59 7.31 -9.10 5.33
N VAL A 60 8.46 -8.62 5.78
CA VAL A 60 8.68 -8.14 7.16
C VAL A 60 7.76 -6.96 7.46
N VAL A 61 7.71 -5.97 6.58
CA VAL A 61 6.84 -4.80 6.74
C VAL A 61 5.37 -5.23 6.81
N GLN A 62 4.92 -6.12 5.92
CA GLN A 62 3.55 -6.62 5.93
C GLN A 62 3.24 -7.44 7.19
N ALA A 63 4.19 -8.25 7.68
CA ALA A 63 4.03 -8.99 8.91
C ALA A 63 3.87 -8.06 10.13
N CYS A 64 4.64 -6.97 10.19
CA CYS A 64 4.51 -5.96 11.25
C CYS A 64 3.16 -5.23 11.22
N ILE A 65 2.62 -4.96 10.03
CA ILE A 65 1.35 -4.25 9.84
C ILE A 65 0.15 -5.21 9.97
N PHE A 66 0.35 -6.51 9.75
CA PHE A 66 -0.71 -7.52 9.72
C PHE A 66 -1.65 -7.50 10.95
N PRO A 67 -1.19 -7.44 12.22
CA PRO A 67 -2.08 -7.42 13.38
C PRO A 67 -3.01 -6.20 13.38
N LEU A 68 -2.54 -5.08 12.83
CA LEU A 68 -3.35 -3.87 12.70
C LEU A 68 -4.41 -4.04 11.60
N PHE A 69 -4.05 -4.61 10.46
CA PHE A 69 -5.00 -4.98 9.39
C PHE A 69 -6.05 -5.97 9.87
N TYR A 70 -5.67 -6.94 10.71
CA TYR A 70 -6.63 -7.91 11.25
C TYR A 70 -7.70 -7.22 12.12
N LYS A 71 -7.30 -6.35 13.04
CA LYS A 71 -8.23 -5.56 13.87
C LYS A 71 -9.17 -4.72 13.00
N GLN A 72 -8.65 -4.14 11.95
CA GLN A 72 -9.38 -3.30 11.02
C GLN A 72 -10.38 -4.10 10.17
N MET A 73 -10.00 -5.28 9.66
CA MET A 73 -10.94 -6.16 8.96
C MET A 73 -12.13 -6.55 9.85
N LYS A 74 -11.91 -6.73 11.15
CA LYS A 74 -12.98 -6.98 12.10
C LYS A 74 -13.94 -5.77 12.20
N SER A 75 -13.41 -4.54 12.24
CA SER A 75 -14.22 -3.32 12.23
C SER A 75 -15.00 -3.15 10.94
N MET A 76 -14.38 -3.42 9.78
CA MET A 76 -15.05 -3.38 8.48
C MET A 76 -16.20 -4.39 8.37
N ARG A 77 -16.04 -5.60 8.91
CA ARG A 77 -17.12 -6.60 8.93
C ARG A 77 -18.30 -6.12 9.76
N LYS A 78 -18.07 -5.50 10.94
CA LYS A 78 -19.13 -4.88 11.73
C LYS A 78 -19.86 -3.79 10.95
N MET A 79 -19.13 -2.93 10.23
CA MET A 79 -19.72 -1.89 9.39
C MET A 79 -20.58 -2.48 8.25
N GLN A 80 -20.11 -3.55 7.60
CA GLN A 80 -20.89 -4.26 6.57
C GLN A 80 -22.20 -4.85 7.13
N ALA A 81 -22.18 -5.36 8.36
CA ALA A 81 -23.39 -5.86 9.03
C ALA A 81 -24.42 -4.74 9.30
N LEU A 82 -23.99 -3.48 9.40
CA LEU A 82 -24.86 -2.32 9.56
C LEU A 82 -25.40 -1.78 8.23
N ALA A 83 -24.92 -2.26 7.09
CA ALA A 83 -25.34 -1.79 5.77
C ALA A 83 -26.86 -1.77 5.56
N PRO A 84 -27.66 -2.80 5.95
CA PRO A 84 -29.12 -2.76 5.81
C PRO A 84 -29.77 -1.68 6.68
N LYS A 85 -29.28 -1.43 7.89
CA LYS A 85 -29.77 -0.35 8.75
C LYS A 85 -29.45 1.02 8.16
N MET A 86 -28.25 1.16 7.59
CA MET A 86 -27.83 2.37 6.88
C MET A 86 -28.72 2.67 5.66
N GLN A 87 -29.06 1.65 4.87
CA GLN A 87 -29.97 1.80 3.73
C GLN A 87 -31.36 2.27 4.17
N ARG A 88 -31.87 1.81 5.32
CA ARG A 88 -33.16 2.31 5.86
C ARG A 88 -33.08 3.79 6.20
N ILE A 89 -31.99 4.25 6.84
CA ILE A 89 -31.78 5.68 7.13
C ILE A 89 -31.74 6.46 5.81
N GLN A 90 -30.94 6.02 4.84
CA GLN A 90 -30.85 6.68 3.53
C GLN A 90 -32.23 6.75 2.82
N ASN A 91 -33.00 5.68 2.85
CA ASN A 91 -34.34 5.64 2.24
C ASN A 91 -35.33 6.58 2.94
N LYS A 92 -35.23 6.74 4.28
CA LYS A 92 -36.05 7.66 5.07
C LYS A 92 -35.86 9.13 4.65
N TYR A 93 -34.67 9.48 4.24
CA TYR A 93 -34.29 10.83 3.81
C TYR A 93 -34.18 10.97 2.28
N LYS A 94 -34.49 9.93 1.52
CA LYS A 94 -34.46 9.94 0.05
C LYS A 94 -35.42 11.01 -0.50
N GLY A 95 -34.88 11.89 -1.35
CA GLY A 95 -35.67 12.99 -1.95
C GLY A 95 -35.74 14.26 -1.10
N LYS A 96 -35.27 14.26 0.13
CA LYS A 96 -35.18 15.47 0.95
C LYS A 96 -33.83 16.14 0.73
N THR A 97 -33.83 17.35 0.18
CA THR A 97 -32.59 18.08 -0.17
C THR A 97 -32.28 19.24 0.77
N ASP A 98 -33.19 19.51 1.71
CA ASP A 98 -33.08 20.57 2.71
C ASP A 98 -31.91 20.28 3.69
N GLN A 99 -31.27 21.31 4.19
CA GLN A 99 -30.11 21.21 5.07
C GLN A 99 -30.46 20.51 6.38
N ALA A 100 -31.65 20.78 6.94
CA ALA A 100 -32.11 20.17 8.20
C ALA A 100 -32.22 18.63 8.06
N SER A 101 -32.75 18.12 6.91
CA SER A 101 -32.84 16.68 6.64
C SER A 101 -31.45 16.04 6.47
N ARG A 102 -30.49 16.74 5.85
CA ARG A 102 -29.11 16.25 5.72
C ARG A 102 -28.43 16.13 7.08
N GLU A 103 -28.59 17.13 7.94
CA GLU A 103 -28.06 17.10 9.32
C GLU A 103 -28.71 16.00 10.14
N ALA A 104 -30.05 15.83 10.04
CA ALA A 104 -30.77 14.77 10.73
C ALA A 104 -30.28 13.38 10.28
N MET A 105 -30.09 13.16 8.96
CA MET A 105 -29.53 11.92 8.41
C MET A 105 -28.11 11.66 8.94
N SER A 106 -27.28 12.68 8.98
CA SER A 106 -25.90 12.58 9.50
C SER A 106 -25.90 12.21 10.99
N ARG A 107 -26.74 12.85 11.80
CA ARG A 107 -26.89 12.54 13.24
C ARG A 107 -27.40 11.11 13.47
N GLU A 108 -28.42 10.68 12.72
CA GLU A 108 -28.98 9.33 12.85
C GLU A 108 -27.96 8.26 12.39
N THR A 109 -27.18 8.55 11.37
CA THR A 109 -26.09 7.71 10.90
C THR A 109 -24.96 7.61 11.96
N MET A 110 -24.55 8.73 12.54
CA MET A 110 -23.52 8.74 13.57
C MET A 110 -23.98 8.00 14.82
N LYS A 111 -25.25 8.19 15.23
CA LYS A 111 -25.85 7.45 16.32
C LYS A 111 -25.87 5.95 16.06
N LEU A 112 -26.24 5.52 14.84
CA LEU A 112 -26.19 4.11 14.46
C LEU A 112 -24.81 3.50 14.63
N TYR A 113 -23.73 4.23 14.26
CA TYR A 113 -22.37 3.77 14.46
C TYR A 113 -21.99 3.70 15.95
N GLN A 114 -22.35 4.70 16.74
CA GLN A 114 -22.08 4.73 18.17
C GLN A 114 -22.80 3.61 18.92
N ASP A 115 -24.11 3.39 18.64
CA ASP A 115 -24.92 2.36 19.28
C ASP A 115 -24.43 0.92 18.99
N ASN A 116 -23.61 0.73 17.94
CA ASN A 116 -23.07 -0.57 17.56
C ASN A 116 -21.53 -0.67 17.72
N ASP A 117 -20.89 0.26 18.42
CA ASP A 117 -19.44 0.31 18.66
C ASP A 117 -18.62 0.21 17.36
N VAL A 118 -19.05 0.90 16.31
CA VAL A 118 -18.38 0.93 15.02
C VAL A 118 -17.80 2.31 14.75
N ASN A 119 -16.50 2.35 14.51
CA ASN A 119 -15.82 3.59 14.12
C ASN A 119 -15.70 3.68 12.60
N PRO A 120 -16.39 4.63 11.92
CA PRO A 120 -16.31 4.81 10.48
C PRO A 120 -14.89 5.21 10.00
N ALA A 121 -14.11 5.91 10.83
CA ALA A 121 -12.73 6.24 10.50
C ALA A 121 -11.79 5.02 10.46
N GLY A 122 -12.21 3.89 11.05
CA GLY A 122 -11.46 2.64 11.00
C GLY A 122 -11.29 2.09 9.59
N SER A 123 -12.16 2.45 8.64
CA SER A 123 -12.06 1.97 7.25
C SER A 123 -10.96 2.64 6.44
N CYS A 124 -10.59 3.88 6.74
CA CYS A 124 -9.52 4.61 6.01
C CYS A 124 -8.13 4.47 6.66
N LEU A 125 -8.05 3.88 7.86
CA LEU A 125 -6.79 3.70 8.60
C LEU A 125 -5.72 2.91 7.83
N PRO A 126 -6.03 1.85 7.00
CA PRO A 126 -5.00 1.18 6.21
C PRO A 126 -4.26 2.12 5.28
N MET A 127 -4.99 3.00 4.62
CA MET A 127 -4.41 3.94 3.65
C MET A 127 -3.47 4.94 4.36
N LEU A 128 -3.85 5.38 5.58
CA LEU A 128 -3.04 6.30 6.37
C LEU A 128 -1.75 5.68 6.88
N ILE A 129 -1.74 4.36 7.13
CA ILE A 129 -0.55 3.65 7.61
C ILE A 129 0.30 3.17 6.43
N GLN A 130 -0.32 2.61 5.40
CA GLN A 130 0.37 2.12 4.22
C GLN A 130 1.00 3.25 3.40
N GLY A 131 0.38 4.44 3.38
CA GLY A 131 0.86 5.59 2.64
C GLY A 131 2.31 5.99 2.98
N PRO A 132 2.64 6.31 4.24
CA PRO A 132 3.99 6.63 4.66
C PRO A 132 5.01 5.51 4.41
N VAL A 133 4.61 4.24 4.63
CA VAL A 133 5.48 3.08 4.37
C VAL A 133 5.79 2.93 2.88
N PHE A 134 4.78 3.08 2.02
CA PHE A 134 4.97 3.05 0.58
C PHE A 134 5.85 4.23 0.12
N MET A 135 5.59 5.42 0.65
CA MET A 135 6.32 6.63 0.30
C MET A 135 7.79 6.52 0.69
N SER A 136 8.11 6.03 1.91
CA SER A 136 9.50 5.82 2.34
C SER A 136 10.23 4.82 1.46
N MET A 137 9.59 3.71 1.08
CA MET A 137 10.18 2.73 0.18
C MET A 137 10.40 3.31 -1.23
N PHE A 138 9.45 4.09 -1.73
CA PHE A 138 9.58 4.79 -3.01
C PHE A 138 10.76 5.77 -3.00
N TYR A 139 10.91 6.57 -1.94
CA TYR A 139 12.05 7.48 -1.78
C TYR A 139 13.38 6.73 -1.71
N THR A 140 13.47 5.68 -0.89
CA THR A 140 14.68 4.86 -0.77
C THR A 140 15.10 4.32 -2.13
N LEU A 141 14.22 3.64 -2.84
CA LEU A 141 14.55 3.05 -4.15
C LEU A 141 14.89 4.10 -5.20
N SER A 142 14.21 5.25 -5.20
CA SER A 142 14.48 6.36 -6.12
C SER A 142 15.78 7.08 -5.81
N ALA A 143 16.25 7.09 -4.55
CA ALA A 143 17.49 7.72 -4.14
C ALA A 143 18.74 6.89 -4.49
N ILE A 144 18.65 5.57 -4.53
CA ILE A 144 19.78 4.66 -4.75
C ILE A 144 20.60 5.00 -6.00
N PRO A 145 20.03 5.27 -7.19
CA PRO A 145 20.80 5.65 -8.37
C PRO A 145 21.59 6.96 -8.18
N TYR A 146 21.06 7.91 -7.41
CA TYR A 146 21.75 9.17 -7.10
C TYR A 146 22.91 8.96 -6.14
N ILE A 147 22.74 8.08 -5.14
CA ILE A 147 23.84 7.68 -4.23
C ILE A 147 24.92 6.94 -5.01
N ALA A 148 24.57 6.00 -5.89
CA ALA A 148 25.50 5.26 -6.73
C ALA A 148 26.37 6.16 -7.60
N ASN A 149 25.80 7.27 -8.08
CA ASN A 149 26.51 8.26 -8.90
C ASN A 149 27.22 9.35 -8.07
N GLY A 150 27.24 9.25 -6.75
CA GLY A 150 27.87 10.25 -5.86
C GLY A 150 27.16 11.63 -5.86
N LYS A 151 25.93 11.70 -6.32
CA LYS A 151 25.11 12.92 -6.36
C LYS A 151 24.29 13.14 -5.10
N ARG A 152 24.28 12.18 -4.20
CA ARG A 152 23.58 12.21 -2.92
C ARG A 152 24.39 11.48 -1.87
N ASP A 153 24.28 11.92 -0.61
CA ASP A 153 24.89 11.30 0.54
C ASP A 153 24.31 9.89 0.79
N ALA A 154 25.08 9.09 1.51
CA ALA A 154 24.68 7.75 1.93
C ALA A 154 23.36 7.78 2.71
N LEU A 155 22.51 6.78 2.47
CA LEU A 155 21.24 6.62 3.18
C LEU A 155 21.28 5.31 3.99
N GLY A 156 21.40 5.43 5.31
CA GLY A 156 21.46 4.28 6.20
C GLY A 156 22.60 3.33 5.84
N ALA A 157 22.27 2.11 5.42
CA ALA A 157 23.24 1.08 5.03
C ALA A 157 23.69 1.17 3.55
N PHE A 158 23.09 2.07 2.75
CA PHE A 158 23.47 2.26 1.36
C PHE A 158 24.53 3.36 1.23
N ASP A 159 25.78 2.96 1.13
CA ASP A 159 26.89 3.78 0.67
C ASP A 159 27.02 3.71 -0.86
N VAL A 160 27.99 4.43 -1.43
CA VAL A 160 28.21 4.48 -2.90
C VAL A 160 28.50 3.09 -3.46
N ALA A 161 29.23 2.24 -2.73
CA ALA A 161 29.61 0.91 -3.19
C ALA A 161 28.40 -0.03 -3.21
N THR A 162 27.64 -0.06 -2.12
CA THR A 162 26.39 -0.85 -2.00
C THR A 162 25.34 -0.40 -3.00
N ALA A 163 25.18 0.92 -3.19
CA ALA A 163 24.27 1.48 -4.17
C ALA A 163 24.63 1.10 -5.61
N LYS A 164 25.94 1.07 -5.95
CA LYS A 164 26.39 0.59 -7.27
C LYS A 164 26.08 -0.88 -7.49
N GLN A 165 26.32 -1.74 -6.50
CA GLN A 165 25.98 -3.17 -6.58
C GLN A 165 24.46 -3.34 -6.81
N PHE A 166 23.63 -2.58 -6.09
CA PHE A 166 22.20 -2.60 -6.27
C PHE A 166 21.77 -2.17 -7.67
N THR A 167 22.33 -1.08 -8.20
CA THR A 167 21.98 -0.58 -9.55
C THR A 167 22.40 -1.50 -10.69
N GLN A 168 23.38 -2.36 -10.44
CA GLN A 168 23.81 -3.41 -11.39
C GLN A 168 22.95 -4.67 -11.33
N THR A 169 21.96 -4.69 -10.43
CA THR A 169 21.07 -5.83 -10.27
C THR A 169 20.07 -5.91 -11.40
N ASP A 170 20.10 -7.01 -12.14
CA ASP A 170 19.14 -7.33 -13.19
C ASP A 170 18.16 -8.40 -12.71
N VAL A 171 16.88 -8.19 -13.02
CA VAL A 171 15.82 -9.18 -12.83
C VAL A 171 15.78 -10.08 -14.05
N PHE A 172 16.12 -11.35 -13.87
CA PHE A 172 16.23 -12.35 -14.95
C PHE A 172 17.23 -11.99 -16.07
N GLY A 173 18.18 -11.09 -15.85
CA GLY A 173 19.13 -10.64 -16.88
C GLY A 173 18.51 -9.78 -17.99
N ILE A 174 17.30 -9.26 -17.78
CA ILE A 174 16.54 -8.56 -18.84
C ILE A 174 16.22 -7.11 -18.43
N VAL A 175 15.94 -6.88 -17.14
CA VAL A 175 15.49 -5.58 -16.61
C VAL A 175 16.29 -5.24 -15.39
N SER A 176 16.95 -4.07 -15.37
CA SER A 176 17.56 -3.56 -14.15
C SER A 176 16.49 -3.18 -13.12
N VAL A 177 16.75 -3.41 -11.84
CA VAL A 177 15.86 -3.00 -10.73
C VAL A 177 15.60 -1.50 -10.74
N THR A 178 16.49 -0.72 -11.33
CA THR A 178 16.36 0.75 -11.46
C THR A 178 15.69 1.21 -12.75
N ASP A 179 15.39 0.30 -13.68
CA ASP A 179 14.72 0.64 -14.92
C ASP A 179 13.25 1.02 -14.70
N ASN A 180 12.80 1.98 -15.48
CA ASN A 180 11.39 2.31 -15.61
C ASN A 180 10.89 1.99 -17.03
N PHE A 181 9.59 2.06 -17.24
CA PHE A 181 8.98 1.72 -18.54
C PHE A 181 9.52 2.55 -19.71
N THR A 182 10.00 3.76 -19.44
CA THR A 182 10.53 4.66 -20.47
C THR A 182 11.98 4.37 -20.80
N SER A 183 12.81 4.01 -19.81
CA SER A 183 14.26 3.77 -19.96
C SER A 183 14.61 2.36 -20.37
N ALA A 184 13.76 1.37 -20.07
CA ALA A 184 14.02 -0.03 -20.37
C ALA A 184 14.10 -0.31 -21.88
N ALA A 185 14.93 -1.29 -22.26
CA ALA A 185 14.98 -1.85 -23.60
C ALA A 185 13.64 -2.48 -24.01
N ALA A 186 13.44 -2.77 -25.30
CA ALA A 186 12.16 -3.31 -25.78
C ALA A 186 11.72 -4.62 -25.08
N SER A 187 12.68 -5.53 -24.83
CA SER A 187 12.44 -6.76 -24.03
C SER A 187 12.07 -6.46 -22.59
N GLY A 188 12.75 -5.47 -21.97
CA GLY A 188 12.47 -5.02 -20.61
C GLY A 188 11.10 -4.39 -20.49
N LYS A 189 10.66 -3.58 -21.47
CA LYS A 189 9.29 -3.02 -21.51
C LYS A 189 8.22 -4.10 -21.50
N ALA A 190 8.44 -5.19 -22.25
CA ALA A 190 7.51 -6.32 -22.26
C ALA A 190 7.42 -6.98 -20.88
N VAL A 191 8.55 -7.22 -20.19
CA VAL A 191 8.59 -7.81 -18.86
C VAL A 191 7.90 -6.89 -17.85
N ILE A 192 8.23 -5.60 -17.81
CA ILE A 192 7.58 -4.63 -16.93
C ILE A 192 6.07 -4.58 -17.21
N GLY A 193 5.67 -4.57 -18.50
CA GLY A 193 4.27 -4.59 -18.91
C GLY A 193 3.51 -5.82 -18.40
N ILE A 194 4.12 -7.00 -18.46
CA ILE A 194 3.55 -8.25 -17.93
C ILE A 194 3.38 -8.16 -16.41
N PHE A 195 4.37 -7.67 -15.67
CA PHE A 195 4.26 -7.49 -14.21
C PHE A 195 3.16 -6.51 -13.84
N VAL A 196 3.07 -5.36 -14.51
CA VAL A 196 2.00 -4.38 -14.28
C VAL A 196 0.64 -4.99 -14.61
N PHE A 197 0.51 -5.71 -15.72
CA PHE A 197 -0.73 -6.40 -16.08
C PHE A 197 -1.13 -7.44 -15.04
N LEU A 198 -0.20 -8.29 -14.59
CA LEU A 198 -0.45 -9.28 -13.53
C LEU A 198 -0.89 -8.61 -12.23
N MET A 199 -0.22 -7.54 -11.83
CA MET A 199 -0.58 -6.77 -10.64
C MET A 199 -2.00 -6.21 -10.75
N CYS A 200 -2.33 -5.54 -11.86
CA CYS A 200 -3.67 -5.00 -12.11
C CYS A 200 -4.73 -6.11 -12.15
N PHE A 201 -4.42 -7.25 -12.77
CA PHE A 201 -5.29 -8.41 -12.82
C PHE A 201 -5.54 -9.00 -11.43
N CYS A 202 -4.50 -9.17 -10.60
CA CYS A 202 -4.64 -9.64 -9.21
C CYS A 202 -5.48 -8.68 -8.37
N LEU A 203 -5.25 -7.37 -8.49
CA LEU A 203 -6.04 -6.35 -7.78
C LEU A 203 -7.50 -6.39 -8.23
N TRP A 204 -7.77 -6.46 -9.54
CA TRP A 204 -9.11 -6.59 -10.09
C TRP A 204 -9.79 -7.87 -9.59
N PHE A 205 -9.09 -8.99 -9.61
CA PHE A 205 -9.61 -10.28 -9.16
C PHE A 205 -9.97 -10.24 -7.66
N MET A 206 -9.09 -9.69 -6.81
CA MET A 206 -9.39 -9.51 -5.39
C MET A 206 -10.60 -8.62 -5.15
N GLN A 207 -10.71 -7.51 -5.90
CA GLN A 207 -11.86 -6.60 -5.81
C GLN A 207 -13.16 -7.28 -6.28
N TYR A 208 -13.11 -8.02 -7.38
CA TYR A 208 -14.25 -8.77 -7.89
C TYR A 208 -14.77 -9.78 -6.87
N PHE A 209 -13.88 -10.58 -6.26
CA PHE A 209 -14.26 -11.54 -5.23
C PHE A 209 -14.79 -10.85 -3.96
N SER A 210 -14.18 -9.78 -3.52
CA SER A 210 -14.65 -8.99 -2.39
C SER A 210 -16.06 -8.45 -2.63
N MET A 211 -16.30 -7.88 -3.80
CA MET A 211 -17.62 -7.34 -4.18
C MET A 211 -18.69 -8.42 -4.27
N LYS A 212 -18.34 -9.58 -4.86
CA LYS A 212 -19.27 -10.72 -4.96
C LYS A 212 -19.66 -11.26 -3.57
N ARG A 213 -18.71 -11.38 -2.64
CA ARG A 213 -18.99 -11.79 -1.25
C ARG A 213 -19.87 -10.77 -0.53
N ASN A 214 -19.63 -9.49 -0.72
CA ASN A 214 -20.41 -8.42 -0.10
C ASN A 214 -21.85 -8.39 -0.64
N MET A 215 -22.06 -8.61 -1.93
CA MET A 215 -23.39 -8.71 -2.54
C MET A 215 -24.13 -9.97 -2.07
N ALA A 216 -23.45 -11.11 -1.95
CA ALA A 216 -24.06 -12.35 -1.44
C ALA A 216 -24.49 -12.17 0.02
N ALA A 217 -23.68 -11.52 0.87
CA ALA A 217 -24.06 -11.23 2.25
C ALA A 217 -25.25 -10.26 2.35
N ALA A 218 -25.32 -9.26 1.46
CA ALA A 218 -26.44 -8.32 1.40
C ALA A 218 -27.74 -8.98 0.93
N SER A 219 -27.68 -9.90 -0.03
CA SER A 219 -28.85 -10.66 -0.51
C SER A 219 -29.40 -11.63 0.54
N MET A 220 -28.52 -12.34 1.27
CA MET A 220 -28.91 -13.21 2.38
C MET A 220 -29.59 -12.42 3.50
N ASN A 221 -29.08 -11.25 3.87
CA ASN A 221 -29.74 -10.40 4.88
C ASN A 221 -31.13 -9.93 4.45
N LYS A 222 -31.29 -9.57 3.17
CA LYS A 222 -32.58 -9.16 2.61
C LYS A 222 -33.60 -10.30 2.62
N GLN A 223 -33.16 -11.53 2.37
CA GLN A 223 -34.01 -12.73 2.38
C GLN A 223 -34.43 -13.11 3.81
N THR A 224 -33.55 -12.98 4.78
CA THR A 224 -33.85 -13.21 6.21
C THR A 224 -34.84 -12.19 6.74
N GLU A 225 -34.73 -10.93 6.31
CA GLU A 225 -35.63 -9.85 6.70
C GLU A 225 -37.04 -10.03 6.10
N THR A 226 -37.12 -10.56 4.88
CA THR A 226 -38.40 -10.89 4.22
C THR A 226 -39.09 -12.06 4.91
N MET A 227 -38.34 -13.08 5.33
CA MET A 227 -38.87 -14.20 6.11
C MET A 227 -39.36 -13.78 7.51
N GLN A 228 -38.65 -12.89 8.20
CA GLN A 228 -39.09 -12.38 9.50
C GLN A 228 -40.36 -11.50 9.42
N LYS A 229 -40.62 -10.86 8.29
CA LYS A 229 -41.84 -10.08 8.07
C LYS A 229 -43.04 -10.95 7.67
N ALA A 230 -42.79 -12.17 7.23
CA ALA A 230 -43.85 -13.13 6.81
C ALA A 230 -44.26 -14.08 7.95
N MET A 231 -43.57 -14.06 9.08
CA MET A 231 -44.00 -14.69 10.35
C MET A 231 -44.63 -13.66 11.27
#